data_2ffea5a863febd03b8526c4568436328
#
_entry.id   2ffea5a863febd03b8526c4568436328
#
_cell.length_a   1.000
_cell.length_b   1.000
_cell.length_c   1.000
_cell.angle_alpha   90.00
_cell.angle_beta   90.00
_cell.angle_gamma   90.00
#
_symmetry.space_group_name_H-M   'P 1'
#
loop_
_entity.id
_entity.type
_entity.pdbx_description
1 polymer ?
#
loop_
_entity_poly.entity_id
_entity_poly.type
_entity_poly.pdbx_seq_one_letter_code
_entity_poly.pdbx_strand_id
1 'polypeptide(L)'
;MFENIRLSFQGIWSHKLRSFLTMLGIIIGIAAIIAIVSTIEGTNELIKQNMMGNNRHTVKVQLSQDDYTYEISTWNPSPEGVPLFDEDTRQEILQIPNVLRAAFYQVRSEYNSVVFYNKQSLSSCTVLGIDQYYFGTAGYQIMQGREIIQEDSKKKRQVAVIDESVLRTLFPDEDPIGKTIEIYGEPFTVVGVCTQVGQSELVINSEEEYWTYYQGGSSSGNIYIPKGVWGTIYKFDEAQNLVLQASGADEMAAAGKAAANIMNQNMNVSDSSITYRSEDLMQQAKQLQDMQSSTNSMLIWVACISLLVGGIGVMNIMLVSVTERTKEIGLKKAIGAKKGRILGQFLTEAAILTSMGGLLGVAAG
;
A
#
# COMPACT_ATOMS: atom_id res chain seq x y z
N MET A 1 49.12 -12.45 21.09
CA MET A 1 47.89 -12.19 20.32
C MET A 1 48.16 -11.61 18.94
N PHE A 2 48.93 -10.55 18.85
CA PHE A 2 49.29 -9.91 17.55
C PHE A 2 50.01 -10.83 16.56
N GLU A 3 50.85 -11.73 17.02
CA GLU A 3 51.54 -12.73 16.17
C GLU A 3 50.58 -13.70 15.51
N ASN A 4 49.56 -14.15 16.26
CA ASN A 4 48.53 -15.07 15.72
C ASN A 4 47.69 -14.40 14.62
N ILE A 5 47.38 -13.09 14.78
CA ILE A 5 46.65 -12.31 13.76
C ILE A 5 47.46 -12.21 12.48
N ARG A 6 48.77 -11.89 12.60
CA ARG A 6 49.67 -11.79 11.44
C ARG A 6 49.81 -13.12 10.71
N LEU A 7 49.97 -14.22 11.46
CA LEU A 7 50.04 -15.58 10.86
C LEU A 7 48.73 -15.99 10.20
N SER A 8 47.57 -15.62 10.76
CA SER A 8 46.26 -15.88 10.17
C SER A 8 46.09 -15.14 8.83
N PHE A 9 46.52 -13.87 8.76
CA PHE A 9 46.51 -13.12 7.50
C PHE A 9 47.42 -13.77 6.43
N GLN A 10 48.60 -14.24 6.79
CA GLN A 10 49.45 -14.97 5.87
C GLN A 10 48.83 -16.28 5.37
N GLY A 11 48.12 -17.03 6.24
CA GLY A 11 47.38 -18.25 5.91
C GLY A 11 46.25 -17.99 4.91
N ILE A 12 45.50 -16.90 5.11
CA ILE A 12 44.40 -16.49 4.22
C ILE A 12 44.94 -16.16 2.80
N TRP A 13 46.07 -15.45 2.75
CA TRP A 13 46.69 -15.05 1.46
C TRP A 13 47.36 -16.19 0.71
N SER A 14 47.78 -17.22 1.40
CA SER A 14 48.38 -18.41 0.78
C SER A 14 47.36 -19.28 0.02
N HIS A 15 46.08 -19.24 0.41
CA HIS A 15 44.99 -20.00 -0.19
C HIS A 15 43.82 -19.10 -0.62
N LYS A 16 44.10 -18.08 -1.42
CA LYS A 16 43.17 -17.00 -1.81
C LYS A 16 41.80 -17.49 -2.29
N LEU A 17 41.77 -18.47 -3.18
CA LEU A 17 40.52 -18.98 -3.77
C LEU A 17 39.60 -19.65 -2.71
N ARG A 18 40.24 -20.39 -1.79
CA ARG A 18 39.53 -21.08 -0.71
C ARG A 18 38.91 -20.06 0.28
N SER A 19 39.72 -19.10 0.71
CA SER A 19 39.30 -18.04 1.62
C SER A 19 38.19 -17.17 0.99
N PHE A 20 38.30 -16.88 -0.31
CA PHE A 20 37.28 -16.10 -1.03
C PHE A 20 35.96 -16.87 -1.11
N LEU A 21 35.96 -18.16 -1.47
CA LEU A 21 34.75 -18.97 -1.56
C LEU A 21 34.04 -19.12 -0.22
N THR A 22 34.78 -19.20 0.89
CA THR A 22 34.18 -19.23 2.23
C THR A 22 33.57 -17.92 2.64
N MET A 23 34.28 -16.80 2.42
CA MET A 23 33.76 -15.48 2.69
C MET A 23 32.53 -15.18 1.85
N LEU A 24 32.50 -15.62 0.58
CA LEU A 24 31.38 -15.41 -0.32
C LEU A 24 30.06 -15.97 0.24
N GLY A 25 30.06 -17.18 0.81
CA GLY A 25 28.86 -17.76 1.45
C GLY A 25 28.35 -16.93 2.62
N ILE A 26 29.25 -16.37 3.44
CA ILE A 26 28.91 -15.51 4.58
C ILE A 26 28.43 -14.15 4.08
N ILE A 27 29.11 -13.55 3.09
CA ILE A 27 28.74 -12.26 2.50
C ILE A 27 27.32 -12.33 1.93
N ILE A 28 27.03 -13.33 1.10
CA ILE A 28 25.70 -13.51 0.51
C ILE A 28 24.63 -13.71 1.61
N GLY A 29 24.91 -14.52 2.64
CA GLY A 29 23.96 -14.74 3.73
C GLY A 29 23.62 -13.46 4.50
N ILE A 30 24.63 -12.67 4.85
CA ILE A 30 24.41 -11.43 5.62
C ILE A 30 23.79 -10.34 4.75
N ALA A 31 24.28 -10.15 3.51
CA ALA A 31 23.71 -9.17 2.59
C ALA A 31 22.23 -9.46 2.29
N ALA A 32 21.87 -10.75 2.09
CA ALA A 32 20.47 -11.14 1.91
C ALA A 32 19.60 -10.79 3.13
N ILE A 33 20.08 -11.03 4.35
CA ILE A 33 19.33 -10.70 5.58
C ILE A 33 19.10 -9.18 5.65
N ILE A 34 20.12 -8.38 5.41
CA ILE A 34 20.02 -6.92 5.49
C ILE A 34 19.05 -6.40 4.42
N ALA A 35 19.18 -6.86 3.18
CA ALA A 35 18.29 -6.47 2.10
C ALA A 35 16.82 -6.83 2.41
N ILE A 36 16.56 -8.01 2.96
CA ILE A 36 15.23 -8.45 3.36
C ILE A 36 14.68 -7.55 4.46
N VAL A 37 15.43 -7.32 5.54
CA VAL A 37 14.97 -6.50 6.68
C VAL A 37 14.71 -5.05 6.25
N SER A 38 15.60 -4.47 5.44
CA SER A 38 15.41 -3.10 4.92
C SER A 38 14.18 -2.98 4.02
N THR A 39 13.92 -3.97 3.16
CA THR A 39 12.72 -4.02 2.32
C THR A 39 11.46 -4.12 3.18
N ILE A 40 11.47 -4.92 4.24
CA ILE A 40 10.36 -5.08 5.19
C ILE A 40 10.03 -3.74 5.86
N GLU A 41 11.02 -3.07 6.44
CA GLU A 41 10.81 -1.80 7.13
C GLU A 41 10.33 -0.73 6.17
N GLY A 42 10.93 -0.63 4.97
CA GLY A 42 10.50 0.30 3.94
C GLY A 42 9.05 0.06 3.48
N THR A 43 8.66 -1.18 3.25
CA THR A 43 7.30 -1.51 2.82
C THR A 43 6.27 -1.26 3.93
N ASN A 44 6.59 -1.58 5.18
CA ASN A 44 5.71 -1.30 6.32
C ASN A 44 5.46 0.22 6.50
N GLU A 45 6.50 1.03 6.34
CA GLU A 45 6.37 2.49 6.41
C GLU A 45 5.56 3.04 5.24
N LEU A 46 5.76 2.52 4.01
CA LEU A 46 4.96 2.88 2.84
C LEU A 46 3.48 2.50 3.00
N ILE A 47 3.18 1.30 3.49
CA ILE A 47 1.81 0.87 3.79
C ILE A 47 1.18 1.84 4.79
N LYS A 48 1.89 2.15 5.87
CA LYS A 48 1.41 3.09 6.89
C LYS A 48 1.17 4.48 6.32
N GLN A 49 2.10 5.03 5.54
CA GLN A 49 1.96 6.34 4.90
C GLN A 49 0.84 6.38 3.87
N ASN A 50 0.70 5.37 3.03
CA ASN A 50 -0.35 5.30 2.01
C ASN A 50 -1.75 5.13 2.63
N MET A 51 -1.88 4.33 3.69
CA MET A 51 -3.17 4.10 4.35
C MET A 51 -3.58 5.25 5.28
N MET A 52 -2.64 5.91 5.93
CA MET A 52 -2.94 7.07 6.76
C MET A 52 -3.09 8.36 5.96
N GLY A 53 -2.87 8.31 4.65
CA GLY A 53 -3.03 9.38 3.66
C GLY A 53 -2.79 10.78 4.21
N ASN A 54 -1.66 11.37 3.98
CA ASN A 54 -1.36 12.79 4.17
C ASN A 54 -2.18 13.56 5.25
N ASN A 55 -2.24 13.02 6.48
CA ASN A 55 -2.80 13.72 7.64
C ASN A 55 -4.31 14.05 7.59
N ARG A 56 -5.10 13.39 6.73
CA ARG A 56 -6.54 13.75 6.61
C ARG A 56 -7.51 12.79 7.29
N HIS A 57 -7.07 11.70 7.87
CA HIS A 57 -7.85 10.76 8.70
C HIS A 57 -9.29 10.54 8.21
N THR A 58 -9.44 10.24 6.91
CA THR A 58 -10.75 10.03 6.29
C THR A 58 -11.19 8.57 6.41
N VAL A 59 -12.47 8.38 6.74
CA VAL A 59 -13.11 7.07 6.85
C VAL A 59 -14.31 7.06 5.92
N LYS A 60 -14.45 5.99 5.15
CA LYS A 60 -15.65 5.73 4.37
C LYS A 60 -16.56 4.80 5.15
N VAL A 61 -17.85 5.12 5.16
CA VAL A 61 -18.90 4.24 5.64
C VAL A 61 -19.75 3.88 4.43
N GLN A 62 -19.74 2.59 4.09
CA GLN A 62 -20.34 2.09 2.86
C GLN A 62 -21.36 1.02 3.16
N LEU A 63 -22.35 0.93 2.28
CA LEU A 63 -23.27 -0.19 2.29
C LEU A 63 -22.50 -1.48 2.03
N SER A 64 -22.75 -2.48 2.84
CA SER A 64 -22.05 -3.78 2.77
C SER A 64 -23.06 -4.91 2.93
N GLN A 65 -22.80 -6.02 2.26
CA GLN A 65 -23.51 -7.26 2.45
C GLN A 65 -22.53 -8.28 3.01
N ASP A 66 -22.82 -8.80 4.19
CA ASP A 66 -21.89 -9.57 5.01
C ASP A 66 -20.59 -8.79 5.25
N ASP A 67 -19.46 -9.25 4.72
CA ASP A 67 -18.14 -8.61 4.87
C ASP A 67 -17.67 -7.89 3.59
N TYR A 68 -18.51 -7.83 2.55
CA TYR A 68 -18.15 -7.24 1.27
C TYR A 68 -18.90 -5.94 1.03
N THR A 69 -18.23 -4.96 0.40
CA THR A 69 -18.88 -3.72 -0.03
C THR A 69 -19.99 -4.05 -1.03
N TYR A 70 -21.18 -3.51 -0.80
CA TYR A 70 -22.32 -3.67 -1.71
C TYR A 70 -22.16 -2.69 -2.87
N GLU A 71 -21.70 -3.20 -4.01
CA GLU A 71 -21.56 -2.38 -5.23
C GLU A 71 -22.92 -2.24 -5.92
N ILE A 72 -23.42 -1.02 -5.98
CA ILE A 72 -24.64 -0.70 -6.72
C ILE A 72 -24.29 -0.66 -8.22
N SER A 73 -25.00 -1.46 -9.01
CA SER A 73 -24.81 -1.56 -10.46
C SER A 73 -26.16 -1.82 -11.16
N THR A 74 -26.14 -1.92 -12.47
CA THR A 74 -27.32 -2.28 -13.25
C THR A 74 -27.84 -3.69 -12.88
N TRP A 75 -26.95 -4.59 -12.51
CA TRP A 75 -27.27 -5.99 -12.15
C TRP A 75 -27.50 -6.16 -10.65
N ASN A 76 -27.03 -5.23 -9.84
CA ASN A 76 -27.14 -5.24 -8.39
C ASN A 76 -27.74 -3.89 -7.94
N PRO A 77 -29.06 -3.70 -8.03
CA PRO A 77 -29.70 -2.43 -7.72
C PRO A 77 -29.62 -2.09 -6.22
N SER A 78 -29.83 -0.83 -5.88
CA SER A 78 -29.94 -0.41 -4.47
C SER A 78 -31.01 -1.21 -3.75
N PRO A 79 -30.71 -1.75 -2.54
CA PRO A 79 -31.67 -2.50 -1.76
C PRO A 79 -32.88 -1.64 -1.34
N GLU A 80 -34.06 -2.25 -1.31
CA GLU A 80 -35.25 -1.57 -0.78
C GLU A 80 -35.12 -1.35 0.74
N GLY A 81 -35.61 -0.20 1.21
CA GLY A 81 -35.59 0.16 2.63
C GLY A 81 -34.31 0.88 3.11
N VAL A 82 -33.37 1.18 2.21
CA VAL A 82 -32.27 2.09 2.49
C VAL A 82 -32.71 3.52 2.24
N PRO A 83 -32.77 4.39 3.26
CA PRO A 83 -33.21 5.76 3.11
C PRO A 83 -32.14 6.63 2.42
N LEU A 84 -32.59 7.74 1.84
CA LEU A 84 -31.70 8.84 1.53
C LEU A 84 -31.44 9.65 2.79
N PHE A 85 -30.18 9.87 3.10
CA PHE A 85 -29.78 10.67 4.26
C PHE A 85 -29.83 12.17 3.93
N ASP A 86 -30.31 12.92 4.88
CA ASP A 86 -30.50 14.36 4.80
C ASP A 86 -29.46 15.16 5.62
N GLU A 87 -29.66 16.45 5.68
CA GLU A 87 -28.79 17.35 6.44
C GLU A 87 -28.89 17.12 7.95
N ASP A 88 -30.05 16.68 8.45
CA ASP A 88 -30.26 16.44 9.89
C ASP A 88 -29.41 15.23 10.32
N THR A 89 -29.42 14.15 9.53
CA THR A 89 -28.54 12.98 9.77
C THR A 89 -27.07 13.38 9.69
N ARG A 90 -26.69 14.26 8.74
CA ARG A 90 -25.31 14.75 8.66
C ARG A 90 -24.91 15.53 9.92
N GLN A 91 -25.81 16.36 10.45
CA GLN A 91 -25.58 17.11 11.69
C GLN A 91 -25.45 16.18 12.90
N GLU A 92 -26.23 15.10 12.97
CA GLU A 92 -26.12 14.07 13.99
C GLU A 92 -24.74 13.39 13.95
N ILE A 93 -24.27 13.04 12.76
CA ILE A 93 -22.92 12.46 12.56
C ILE A 93 -21.82 13.44 13.00
N LEU A 94 -21.99 14.74 12.73
CA LEU A 94 -21.02 15.76 13.16
C LEU A 94 -20.97 15.96 14.69
N GLN A 95 -21.99 15.48 15.44
CA GLN A 95 -21.97 15.48 16.90
C GLN A 95 -21.17 14.33 17.51
N ILE A 96 -20.78 13.34 16.71
CA ILE A 96 -19.90 12.25 17.16
C ILE A 96 -18.56 12.87 17.59
N PRO A 97 -18.04 12.51 18.79
CA PRO A 97 -16.73 12.98 19.23
C PRO A 97 -15.64 12.71 18.19
N ASN A 98 -14.79 13.69 17.98
CA ASN A 98 -13.64 13.60 17.06
C ASN A 98 -13.99 13.51 15.55
N VAL A 99 -15.24 13.78 15.15
CA VAL A 99 -15.61 13.97 13.74
C VAL A 99 -15.55 15.44 13.39
N LEU A 100 -14.74 15.79 12.40
CA LEU A 100 -14.53 17.17 11.96
C LEU A 100 -15.42 17.54 10.78
N ARG A 101 -15.62 16.62 9.86
CA ARG A 101 -16.38 16.81 8.63
C ARG A 101 -17.09 15.52 8.24
N ALA A 102 -18.20 15.66 7.52
CA ALA A 102 -18.98 14.54 6.98
C ALA A 102 -19.64 14.95 5.67
N ALA A 103 -19.68 14.05 4.69
CA ALA A 103 -20.33 14.26 3.40
C ALA A 103 -20.96 12.97 2.90
N PHE A 104 -22.19 13.02 2.41
CA PHE A 104 -22.84 11.91 1.73
C PHE A 104 -22.54 11.92 0.25
N TYR A 105 -22.38 10.74 -0.32
CA TYR A 105 -22.16 10.58 -1.74
C TYR A 105 -22.83 9.31 -2.27
N GLN A 106 -23.24 9.33 -3.54
CA GLN A 106 -23.67 8.17 -4.29
C GLN A 106 -22.54 7.73 -5.20
N VAL A 107 -22.45 6.46 -5.53
CA VAL A 107 -21.36 5.92 -6.34
C VAL A 107 -21.85 4.80 -7.26
N ARG A 108 -21.39 4.85 -8.51
CA ARG A 108 -21.58 3.81 -9.51
C ARG A 108 -20.26 3.52 -10.21
N SER A 109 -19.87 2.25 -10.19
CA SER A 109 -18.75 1.76 -11.00
C SER A 109 -19.30 1.26 -12.33
N GLU A 110 -18.79 1.82 -13.41
CA GLU A 110 -19.20 1.49 -14.77
C GLU A 110 -18.06 0.75 -15.47
N TYR A 111 -18.34 -0.46 -15.90
CA TYR A 111 -17.38 -1.34 -16.57
C TYR A 111 -17.54 -1.34 -18.09
N ASN A 112 -18.38 -0.45 -18.62
CA ASN A 112 -18.61 -0.23 -20.04
C ASN A 112 -18.37 1.22 -20.39
N SER A 113 -18.12 1.51 -21.67
CA SER A 113 -17.98 2.86 -22.16
C SER A 113 -19.32 3.60 -22.10
N VAL A 114 -19.52 4.36 -21.04
CA VAL A 114 -20.71 5.20 -20.82
C VAL A 114 -20.40 6.68 -20.87
N VAL A 115 -19.10 7.03 -20.90
CA VAL A 115 -18.62 8.42 -20.94
C VAL A 115 -17.87 8.67 -22.23
N PHE A 116 -18.28 9.72 -22.93
CA PHE A 116 -17.75 10.09 -24.24
C PHE A 116 -17.37 11.57 -24.30
N TYR A 117 -16.29 11.83 -25.04
CA TYR A 117 -15.91 13.15 -25.48
C TYR A 117 -15.38 13.07 -26.91
N ASN A 118 -16.08 13.70 -27.87
CA ASN A 118 -15.77 13.59 -29.30
C ASN A 118 -15.71 12.11 -29.75
N LYS A 119 -14.52 11.63 -30.11
CA LYS A 119 -14.26 10.25 -30.53
C LYS A 119 -13.63 9.39 -29.45
N GLN A 120 -13.38 9.96 -28.28
CA GLN A 120 -12.75 9.27 -27.13
C GLN A 120 -13.83 8.80 -26.17
N SER A 121 -13.57 7.69 -25.50
CA SER A 121 -14.44 7.14 -24.48
C SER A 121 -13.61 6.54 -23.33
N LEU A 122 -14.19 6.50 -22.14
CA LEU A 122 -13.65 5.75 -21.03
C LEU A 122 -14.16 4.31 -21.10
N SER A 123 -13.26 3.34 -21.07
CA SER A 123 -13.61 1.92 -21.06
C SER A 123 -14.26 1.49 -19.74
N SER A 124 -13.88 2.17 -18.65
CA SER A 124 -14.49 2.04 -17.32
C SER A 124 -14.35 3.38 -16.60
N CYS A 125 -15.27 3.68 -15.70
CA CYS A 125 -15.20 4.87 -14.85
C CYS A 125 -16.03 4.68 -13.59
N THR A 126 -15.77 5.49 -12.58
CA THR A 126 -16.63 5.62 -11.41
C THR A 126 -17.29 6.98 -11.44
N VAL A 127 -18.61 6.99 -11.42
CA VAL A 127 -19.40 8.23 -11.32
C VAL A 127 -19.84 8.41 -9.87
N LEU A 128 -19.58 9.60 -9.31
CA LEU A 128 -19.94 9.95 -7.94
C LEU A 128 -20.90 11.15 -7.96
N GLY A 129 -22.06 10.95 -7.31
CA GLY A 129 -23.01 12.03 -7.02
C GLY A 129 -22.68 12.64 -5.66
N ILE A 130 -22.17 13.88 -5.64
CA ILE A 130 -21.59 14.47 -4.42
C ILE A 130 -22.29 15.76 -4.01
N ASP A 131 -22.16 16.09 -2.73
CA ASP A 131 -22.53 17.40 -2.19
C ASP A 131 -21.32 18.36 -2.15
N GLN A 132 -21.55 19.60 -1.71
CA GLN A 132 -20.52 20.64 -1.60
C GLN A 132 -19.44 20.35 -0.53
N TYR A 133 -19.65 19.40 0.35
CA TYR A 133 -18.74 19.08 1.44
C TYR A 133 -17.74 17.97 1.06
N TYR A 134 -18.02 17.23 -0.02
CA TYR A 134 -17.33 15.99 -0.35
C TYR A 134 -15.82 16.19 -0.57
N PHE A 135 -15.41 17.11 -1.45
CA PHE A 135 -14.00 17.30 -1.78
C PHE A 135 -13.16 17.66 -0.56
N GLY A 136 -13.65 18.60 0.25
CA GLY A 136 -12.98 19.00 1.48
C GLY A 136 -12.91 17.90 2.55
N THR A 137 -13.89 16.99 2.58
CA THR A 137 -13.95 15.88 3.53
C THR A 137 -13.13 14.70 3.04
N ALA A 138 -13.25 14.33 1.76
CA ALA A 138 -12.59 13.16 1.17
C ALA A 138 -11.12 13.41 0.81
N GLY A 139 -10.63 14.64 0.97
CA GLY A 139 -9.21 14.93 0.76
C GLY A 139 -8.81 15.20 -0.68
N TYR A 140 -9.74 15.63 -1.51
CA TYR A 140 -9.43 16.08 -2.86
C TYR A 140 -9.12 17.56 -2.90
N GLN A 141 -8.28 17.96 -3.85
CA GLN A 141 -7.94 19.34 -4.16
C GLN A 141 -8.25 19.64 -5.62
N ILE A 142 -8.81 20.80 -5.88
CA ILE A 142 -9.03 21.26 -7.25
C ILE A 142 -7.73 21.81 -7.82
N MET A 143 -7.28 21.22 -8.92
CA MET A 143 -6.10 21.66 -9.66
C MET A 143 -6.43 22.78 -10.63
N GLN A 144 -7.59 22.70 -11.27
CA GLN A 144 -8.04 23.64 -12.29
C GLN A 144 -9.54 23.81 -12.22
N GLY A 145 -10.02 25.05 -12.46
CA GLY A 145 -11.44 25.35 -12.42
C GLY A 145 -11.99 25.51 -11.00
N ARG A 146 -13.14 24.93 -10.72
CA ARG A 146 -13.84 25.02 -9.43
C ARG A 146 -14.46 23.70 -8.98
N GLU A 147 -14.72 23.58 -7.70
CA GLU A 147 -15.49 22.47 -7.12
C GLU A 147 -17.01 22.60 -7.38
N ILE A 148 -17.74 21.53 -7.06
CA ILE A 148 -19.20 21.51 -7.06
C ILE A 148 -19.71 22.28 -5.85
N ILE A 149 -20.60 23.25 -6.10
CA ILE A 149 -21.20 24.11 -5.09
C ILE A 149 -22.67 23.75 -4.87
N GLN A 150 -23.23 24.20 -3.76
CA GLN A 150 -24.63 23.91 -3.38
C GLN A 150 -25.64 24.33 -4.45
N GLU A 151 -25.40 25.46 -5.15
CA GLU A 151 -26.25 25.95 -6.23
C GLU A 151 -26.32 24.99 -7.41
N ASP A 152 -25.26 24.24 -7.68
CA ASP A 152 -25.25 23.26 -8.79
C ASP A 152 -26.24 22.13 -8.51
N SER A 153 -26.29 21.63 -7.27
CA SER A 153 -27.28 20.64 -6.84
C SER A 153 -28.69 21.22 -6.81
N LYS A 154 -28.89 22.41 -6.20
CA LYS A 154 -30.22 23.04 -6.07
C LYS A 154 -30.83 23.41 -7.43
N LYS A 155 -30.01 23.90 -8.36
CA LYS A 155 -30.44 24.30 -9.72
C LYS A 155 -30.36 23.18 -10.72
N LYS A 156 -29.99 21.96 -10.29
CA LYS A 156 -29.81 20.77 -11.13
C LYS A 156 -28.92 21.06 -12.36
N ARG A 157 -27.79 21.75 -12.13
CA ARG A 157 -26.85 22.05 -13.21
C ARG A 157 -26.10 20.80 -13.60
N GLN A 158 -26.07 20.48 -14.89
CA GLN A 158 -25.30 19.38 -15.46
C GLN A 158 -23.82 19.81 -15.60
N VAL A 159 -23.11 19.78 -14.47
CA VAL A 159 -21.68 20.07 -14.39
C VAL A 159 -20.93 18.86 -13.85
N ALA A 160 -19.68 18.72 -14.24
CA ALA A 160 -18.82 17.64 -13.78
C ALA A 160 -17.45 18.16 -13.36
N VAL A 161 -16.88 17.53 -12.34
CA VAL A 161 -15.45 17.63 -11.99
C VAL A 161 -14.85 16.26 -12.32
N ILE A 162 -13.68 16.25 -12.95
CA ILE A 162 -12.99 15.04 -13.39
C ILE A 162 -11.66 14.87 -12.66
N ASP A 163 -11.19 13.64 -12.52
CA ASP A 163 -9.85 13.39 -12.00
C ASP A 163 -8.78 13.42 -13.10
N GLU A 164 -7.52 13.27 -12.71
CA GLU A 164 -6.38 13.27 -13.64
C GLU A 164 -6.43 12.12 -14.64
N SER A 165 -6.99 10.97 -14.28
CA SER A 165 -7.08 9.79 -15.15
C SER A 165 -8.05 10.06 -16.30
N VAL A 166 -9.20 10.66 -15.99
CA VAL A 166 -10.19 11.11 -17.00
C VAL A 166 -9.61 12.22 -17.86
N LEU A 167 -8.90 13.19 -17.25
CA LEU A 167 -8.22 14.27 -17.98
C LEU A 167 -7.27 13.72 -19.04
N ARG A 168 -6.37 12.81 -18.62
CA ARG A 168 -5.35 12.22 -19.52
C ARG A 168 -5.98 11.39 -20.64
N THR A 169 -7.11 10.73 -20.36
CA THR A 169 -7.77 9.86 -21.36
C THR A 169 -8.65 10.62 -22.34
N LEU A 170 -9.46 11.55 -21.86
CA LEU A 170 -10.41 12.28 -22.71
C LEU A 170 -9.84 13.57 -23.30
N PHE A 171 -8.88 14.21 -22.63
CA PHE A 171 -8.34 15.53 -23.00
C PHE A 171 -6.80 15.53 -23.00
N PRO A 172 -6.12 14.65 -23.76
CA PRO A 172 -4.66 14.52 -23.68
C PRO A 172 -3.92 15.83 -24.06
N ASP A 173 -4.50 16.63 -24.97
CA ASP A 173 -3.87 17.84 -25.50
C ASP A 173 -4.77 19.09 -25.41
N GLU A 174 -5.88 19.01 -24.68
CA GLU A 174 -6.87 20.09 -24.60
C GLU A 174 -7.16 20.49 -23.15
N ASP A 175 -7.51 21.78 -22.96
CA ASP A 175 -8.08 22.26 -21.70
C ASP A 175 -9.51 21.71 -21.52
N PRO A 176 -9.80 20.93 -20.45
CA PRO A 176 -11.11 20.34 -20.23
C PRO A 176 -12.16 21.35 -19.75
N ILE A 177 -11.75 22.51 -19.19
CA ILE A 177 -12.69 23.44 -18.56
C ILE A 177 -13.63 24.06 -19.60
N GLY A 178 -14.93 23.99 -19.32
CA GLY A 178 -15.99 24.46 -20.21
C GLY A 178 -16.32 23.51 -21.36
N LYS A 179 -15.61 22.40 -21.52
CA LYS A 179 -15.96 21.35 -22.51
C LYS A 179 -17.10 20.49 -21.97
N THR A 180 -17.84 19.87 -22.90
CA THR A 180 -18.98 19.03 -22.58
C THR A 180 -18.63 17.57 -22.83
N ILE A 181 -18.75 16.75 -21.79
CA ILE A 181 -18.69 15.30 -21.87
C ILE A 181 -20.11 14.74 -21.85
N GLU A 182 -20.32 13.57 -22.42
CA GLU A 182 -21.59 12.85 -22.37
C GLU A 182 -21.48 11.70 -21.38
N ILE A 183 -22.41 11.61 -20.44
CA ILE A 183 -22.54 10.51 -19.50
C ILE A 183 -23.91 9.87 -19.74
N TYR A 184 -23.93 8.62 -20.21
CA TYR A 184 -25.17 7.96 -20.65
C TYR A 184 -26.01 8.77 -21.65
N GLY A 185 -25.35 9.55 -22.53
CA GLY A 185 -25.99 10.42 -23.51
C GLY A 185 -26.45 11.77 -22.97
N GLU A 186 -26.31 12.03 -21.67
CA GLU A 186 -26.63 13.31 -21.07
C GLU A 186 -25.39 14.22 -21.05
N PRO A 187 -25.51 15.50 -21.46
CA PRO A 187 -24.38 16.41 -21.54
C PRO A 187 -24.01 17.00 -20.17
N PHE A 188 -22.74 16.93 -19.80
CA PHE A 188 -22.18 17.56 -18.60
C PHE A 188 -21.03 18.47 -18.96
N THR A 189 -21.06 19.72 -18.46
CA THR A 189 -19.96 20.67 -18.65
C THR A 189 -18.89 20.44 -17.59
N VAL A 190 -17.65 20.23 -18.00
CA VAL A 190 -16.50 20.10 -17.08
C VAL A 190 -16.21 21.47 -16.49
N VAL A 191 -16.29 21.58 -15.16
CA VAL A 191 -16.07 22.83 -14.41
C VAL A 191 -14.82 22.78 -13.53
N GLY A 192 -14.24 21.60 -13.33
CA GLY A 192 -13.03 21.47 -12.55
C GLY A 192 -12.30 20.15 -12.82
N VAL A 193 -11.02 20.17 -12.47
CA VAL A 193 -10.15 18.99 -12.42
C VAL A 193 -9.65 18.85 -11.01
N CYS A 194 -9.76 17.66 -10.43
CA CYS A 194 -9.30 17.38 -9.07
C CYS A 194 -8.20 16.33 -9.04
N THR A 195 -7.41 16.39 -7.98
CA THR A 195 -6.44 15.35 -7.61
C THR A 195 -6.62 14.97 -6.15
N GLN A 196 -6.28 13.77 -5.79
CA GLN A 196 -6.26 13.35 -4.40
C GLN A 196 -4.95 13.81 -3.76
N VAL A 197 -5.06 14.62 -2.70
CA VAL A 197 -3.86 15.11 -1.99
C VAL A 197 -3.19 13.94 -1.29
N GLY A 198 -1.92 13.72 -1.63
CA GLY A 198 -1.08 12.72 -1.00
C GLY A 198 -1.02 11.35 -1.67
N GLN A 199 -1.65 11.16 -2.80
CA GLN A 199 -1.14 10.13 -3.69
C GLN A 199 0.23 10.64 -4.19
N SER A 200 1.30 10.14 -3.56
CA SER A 200 2.62 10.21 -4.19
C SER A 200 2.44 9.63 -5.59
N GLU A 201 2.92 10.32 -6.62
CA GLU A 201 3.11 9.66 -7.91
C GLU A 201 3.81 8.34 -7.60
N LEU A 202 3.12 7.24 -7.86
CA LEU A 202 3.74 5.93 -7.74
C LEU A 202 4.94 5.96 -8.67
N VAL A 203 6.10 6.03 -8.08
CA VAL A 203 7.35 5.93 -8.83
C VAL A 203 7.40 4.47 -9.28
N ILE A 204 6.89 4.22 -10.47
CA ILE A 204 6.95 2.91 -11.13
C ILE A 204 8.39 2.73 -11.56
N ASN A 205 9.12 1.91 -10.82
CA ASN A 205 10.55 1.68 -11.04
C ASN A 205 10.83 0.50 -11.99
N SER A 206 9.80 -0.27 -12.35
CA SER A 206 9.95 -1.42 -13.24
C SER A 206 8.77 -1.58 -14.21
N GLU A 207 9.04 -2.22 -15.33
CA GLU A 207 8.03 -2.55 -16.34
C GLU A 207 7.00 -3.54 -15.78
N GLU A 208 7.38 -4.42 -14.84
CA GLU A 208 6.48 -5.34 -14.14
C GLU A 208 5.55 -4.61 -13.17
N GLU A 209 6.04 -3.61 -12.44
CA GLU A 209 5.21 -2.72 -11.61
C GLU A 209 4.23 -1.93 -12.46
N TYR A 210 4.68 -1.40 -13.61
CA TYR A 210 3.83 -0.73 -14.58
C TYR A 210 2.69 -1.63 -15.04
N TRP A 211 3.00 -2.85 -15.48
CA TRP A 211 1.99 -3.79 -15.94
C TRP A 211 1.07 -4.28 -14.82
N THR A 212 1.58 -4.50 -13.61
CA THR A 212 0.76 -4.89 -12.45
C THR A 212 -0.20 -3.77 -12.05
N TYR A 213 0.26 -2.53 -12.10
CA TYR A 213 -0.56 -1.36 -11.77
C TYR A 213 -1.58 -1.05 -12.86
N TYR A 214 -1.22 -1.14 -14.12
CA TYR A 214 -2.10 -0.83 -15.25
C TYR A 214 -2.93 -2.01 -15.75
N GLN A 215 -2.53 -3.26 -15.52
CA GLN A 215 -3.37 -4.44 -15.79
C GLN A 215 -4.23 -4.89 -14.59
N GLY A 216 -3.80 -4.60 -13.37
CA GLY A 216 -4.56 -4.90 -12.15
C GLY A 216 -5.61 -3.85 -11.79
N GLY A 217 -5.47 -2.63 -12.30
CA GLY A 217 -6.47 -1.58 -12.24
C GLY A 217 -6.69 -1.07 -13.64
N SER A 218 -7.81 -1.42 -14.28
CA SER A 218 -8.29 -0.59 -15.37
C SER A 218 -8.23 0.85 -14.84
N SER A 219 -7.66 1.76 -15.61
CA SER A 219 -7.62 3.19 -15.31
C SER A 219 -9.04 3.76 -15.35
N SER A 220 -9.83 3.37 -14.36
CA SER A 220 -11.16 3.87 -14.16
C SER A 220 -11.01 5.24 -13.52
N GLY A 221 -11.13 6.27 -14.33
CA GLY A 221 -11.17 7.61 -13.83
C GLY A 221 -12.43 7.89 -13.04
N ASN A 222 -12.37 8.86 -12.14
CA ASN A 222 -13.51 9.29 -11.36
C ASN A 222 -14.13 10.56 -11.93
N ILE A 223 -15.46 10.57 -12.02
CA ILE A 223 -16.25 11.71 -12.46
C ILE A 223 -17.19 12.09 -11.33
N TYR A 224 -17.14 13.32 -10.92
CA TYR A 224 -17.95 13.86 -9.83
C TYR A 224 -19.03 14.77 -10.40
N ILE A 225 -20.28 14.49 -10.08
CA ILE A 225 -21.45 15.29 -10.47
C ILE A 225 -22.23 15.77 -9.25
N PRO A 226 -23.00 16.86 -9.33
CA PRO A 226 -23.84 17.27 -8.20
C PRO A 226 -24.89 16.20 -7.86
N LYS A 227 -25.08 15.88 -6.59
CA LYS A 227 -26.10 14.90 -6.18
C LYS A 227 -27.51 15.25 -6.68
N GLY A 228 -27.81 16.54 -6.89
CA GLY A 228 -29.10 17.00 -7.39
C GLY A 228 -29.42 16.58 -8.84
N VAL A 229 -28.42 16.18 -9.63
CA VAL A 229 -28.58 15.66 -11.00
C VAL A 229 -28.40 14.17 -11.10
N TRP A 230 -28.13 13.47 -10.00
CA TRP A 230 -27.96 12.02 -9.98
C TRP A 230 -29.12 11.28 -10.65
N GLY A 231 -30.35 11.68 -10.33
CA GLY A 231 -31.57 11.07 -10.88
C GLY A 231 -31.82 11.34 -12.38
N THR A 232 -30.95 12.10 -13.07
CA THR A 232 -31.03 12.25 -14.54
C THR A 232 -30.38 11.10 -15.30
N ILE A 233 -29.40 10.44 -14.68
CA ILE A 233 -28.65 9.34 -15.30
C ILE A 233 -28.84 8.01 -14.57
N TYR A 234 -29.19 8.06 -13.29
CA TYR A 234 -29.41 6.89 -12.43
C TYR A 234 -30.74 7.00 -11.68
N LYS A 235 -31.05 6.04 -10.82
CA LYS A 235 -32.22 6.14 -9.96
C LYS A 235 -31.96 7.16 -8.84
N PHE A 236 -32.93 8.05 -8.61
CA PHE A 236 -32.78 9.12 -7.62
C PHE A 236 -32.65 8.63 -6.18
N ASP A 237 -33.22 7.45 -5.89
CA ASP A 237 -33.31 6.81 -4.58
C ASP A 237 -32.21 5.78 -4.31
N GLU A 238 -31.12 5.81 -5.06
CA GLU A 238 -29.97 4.92 -4.80
C GLU A 238 -29.31 5.26 -3.47
N ALA A 239 -28.92 4.20 -2.76
CA ALA A 239 -28.28 4.31 -1.46
C ALA A 239 -27.04 5.22 -1.50
N GLN A 240 -26.92 6.03 -0.47
CA GLN A 240 -25.79 6.92 -0.29
C GLN A 240 -24.77 6.28 0.65
N ASN A 241 -23.51 6.53 0.36
CA ASN A 241 -22.39 6.24 1.27
C ASN A 241 -22.01 7.54 2.01
N LEU A 242 -21.23 7.40 3.06
CA LEU A 242 -20.69 8.51 3.83
C LEU A 242 -19.16 8.49 3.77
N VAL A 243 -18.58 9.67 3.63
CA VAL A 243 -17.18 9.92 3.98
C VAL A 243 -17.13 10.90 5.14
N LEU A 244 -16.32 10.60 6.14
CA LEU A 244 -16.08 11.48 7.28
C LEU A 244 -14.58 11.70 7.51
N GLN A 245 -14.25 12.80 8.13
CA GLN A 245 -12.89 13.12 8.57
C GLN A 245 -12.84 13.11 10.09
N ALA A 246 -11.98 12.25 10.65
CA ALA A 246 -11.70 12.20 12.09
C ALA A 246 -10.56 13.19 12.45
N SER A 247 -10.44 13.52 13.73
CA SER A 247 -9.40 14.40 14.26
C SER A 247 -8.01 13.74 14.29
N GLY A 248 -7.96 12.42 14.33
CA GLY A 248 -6.72 11.64 14.40
C GLY A 248 -6.92 10.22 13.88
N ALA A 249 -5.80 9.52 13.66
CA ALA A 249 -5.82 8.15 13.14
C ALA A 249 -6.45 7.16 14.12
N ASP A 250 -6.22 7.34 15.41
CA ASP A 250 -6.72 6.44 16.45
C ASP A 250 -8.24 6.52 16.63
N GLU A 251 -8.84 7.67 16.27
CA GLU A 251 -10.27 7.91 16.35
C GLU A 251 -11.04 7.44 15.13
N MET A 252 -10.37 7.16 14.01
CA MET A 252 -11.01 6.80 12.74
C MET A 252 -11.97 5.60 12.88
N ALA A 253 -11.52 4.52 13.51
CA ALA A 253 -12.32 3.31 13.65
C ALA A 253 -13.54 3.53 14.54
N ALA A 254 -13.39 4.28 15.64
CA ALA A 254 -14.49 4.59 16.55
C ALA A 254 -15.52 5.53 15.91
N ALA A 255 -15.04 6.58 15.23
CA ALA A 255 -15.90 7.54 14.52
C ALA A 255 -16.67 6.87 13.38
N GLY A 256 -15.97 6.06 12.56
CA GLY A 256 -16.61 5.31 11.48
C GLY A 256 -17.67 4.33 11.95
N LYS A 257 -17.40 3.59 13.03
CA LYS A 257 -18.37 2.66 13.62
C LYS A 257 -19.58 3.38 14.21
N ALA A 258 -19.37 4.51 14.89
CA ALA A 258 -20.48 5.31 15.43
C ALA A 258 -21.36 5.87 14.30
N ALA A 259 -20.75 6.40 13.23
CA ALA A 259 -21.49 6.88 12.07
C ALA A 259 -22.26 5.76 11.35
N ALA A 260 -21.65 4.58 11.19
CA ALA A 260 -22.33 3.40 10.64
C ALA A 260 -23.55 3.00 11.47
N ASN A 261 -23.47 3.07 12.80
CA ASN A 261 -24.59 2.77 13.67
C ASN A 261 -25.76 3.77 13.48
N ILE A 262 -25.48 5.07 13.35
CA ILE A 262 -26.50 6.09 13.07
C ILE A 262 -27.18 5.80 11.73
N MET A 263 -26.40 5.49 10.69
CA MET A 263 -26.98 5.16 9.37
C MET A 263 -27.82 3.89 9.43
N ASN A 264 -27.37 2.85 10.14
CA ASN A 264 -28.10 1.59 10.29
C ASN A 264 -29.39 1.72 11.10
N GLN A 265 -29.48 2.63 12.09
CA GLN A 265 -30.69 2.88 12.84
C GLN A 265 -31.83 3.45 11.98
N ASN A 266 -31.49 4.13 10.90
CA ASN A 266 -32.44 4.71 9.96
C ASN A 266 -32.84 3.75 8.82
N MET A 267 -32.24 2.57 8.74
CA MET A 267 -32.55 1.56 7.71
C MET A 267 -33.75 0.72 8.08
N ASN A 268 -34.54 0.34 7.06
CA ASN A 268 -35.63 -0.61 7.18
C ASN A 268 -35.53 -1.68 6.07
N VAL A 269 -34.40 -2.36 6.03
CA VAL A 269 -34.09 -3.39 5.03
C VAL A 269 -34.52 -4.75 5.54
N SER A 270 -35.18 -5.54 4.66
CA SER A 270 -35.64 -6.89 5.00
C SER A 270 -34.50 -7.90 5.16
N ASP A 271 -33.39 -7.69 4.46
CA ASP A 271 -32.19 -8.53 4.53
C ASP A 271 -31.23 -7.99 5.60
N SER A 272 -31.14 -8.71 6.70
CA SER A 272 -30.26 -8.35 7.83
C SER A 272 -28.77 -8.47 7.52
N SER A 273 -28.38 -9.09 6.39
CA SER A 273 -26.97 -9.14 5.95
C SER A 273 -26.50 -7.81 5.37
N ILE A 274 -27.44 -6.94 4.94
CA ILE A 274 -27.14 -5.63 4.37
C ILE A 274 -27.09 -4.59 5.48
N THR A 275 -25.92 -4.00 5.69
CA THR A 275 -25.68 -2.99 6.74
C THR A 275 -24.64 -1.98 6.27
N TYR A 276 -24.67 -0.77 6.84
CA TYR A 276 -23.58 0.17 6.70
C TYR A 276 -22.43 -0.25 7.59
N ARG A 277 -21.22 -0.27 7.02
CA ARG A 277 -19.97 -0.55 7.74
C ARG A 277 -18.92 0.50 7.43
N SER A 278 -18.15 0.85 8.44
CA SER A 278 -16.97 1.66 8.22
C SER A 278 -15.85 0.82 7.60
N GLU A 279 -15.16 1.38 6.64
CA GLU A 279 -13.91 0.82 6.12
C GLU A 279 -12.86 0.88 7.25
N ASP A 280 -12.48 -0.27 7.76
CA ASP A 280 -11.46 -0.36 8.80
C ASP A 280 -10.07 -0.43 8.14
N LEU A 281 -9.55 0.74 7.74
CA LEU A 281 -8.23 0.89 7.14
C LEU A 281 -7.13 0.35 8.07
N MET A 282 -7.32 0.46 9.39
CA MET A 282 -6.35 -0.06 10.35
C MET A 282 -6.34 -1.60 10.36
N GLN A 283 -7.51 -2.23 10.23
CA GLN A 283 -7.61 -3.68 10.11
C GLN A 283 -7.04 -4.18 8.78
N GLN A 284 -7.30 -3.48 7.68
CA GLN A 284 -6.69 -3.77 6.38
C GLN A 284 -5.17 -3.62 6.44
N ALA A 285 -4.65 -2.54 7.03
CA ALA A 285 -3.22 -2.35 7.25
C ALA A 285 -2.62 -3.51 8.05
N LYS A 286 -3.29 -3.93 9.12
CA LYS A 286 -2.86 -5.05 9.95
C LYS A 286 -2.87 -6.38 9.18
N GLN A 287 -3.90 -6.64 8.38
CA GLN A 287 -3.96 -7.84 7.54
C GLN A 287 -2.81 -7.87 6.52
N LEU A 288 -2.52 -6.74 5.86
CA LEU A 288 -1.38 -6.63 4.96
C LEU A 288 -0.05 -6.85 5.69
N GLN A 289 0.11 -6.27 6.89
CA GLN A 289 1.28 -6.51 7.74
C GLN A 289 1.41 -7.98 8.16
N ASP A 290 0.32 -8.64 8.52
CA ASP A 290 0.31 -10.06 8.92
C ASP A 290 0.68 -10.96 7.73
N MET A 291 0.16 -10.70 6.52
CA MET A 291 0.56 -11.40 5.31
C MET A 291 2.05 -11.18 5.00
N GLN A 292 2.52 -9.96 5.14
CA GLN A 292 3.93 -9.61 4.92
C GLN A 292 4.84 -10.25 5.96
N SER A 293 4.43 -10.29 7.24
CA SER A 293 5.20 -10.92 8.31
C SER A 293 5.37 -12.43 8.09
N SER A 294 4.39 -13.10 7.51
CA SER A 294 4.47 -14.51 7.12
C SER A 294 5.52 -14.74 6.04
N THR A 295 5.49 -13.90 4.98
CA THR A 295 6.49 -13.93 3.90
C THR A 295 7.88 -13.62 4.43
N ASN A 296 8.00 -12.64 5.32
CA ASN A 296 9.25 -12.23 5.96
C ASN A 296 9.85 -13.36 6.80
N SER A 297 9.02 -14.07 7.57
CA SER A 297 9.47 -15.24 8.33
C SER A 297 10.05 -16.30 7.41
N MET A 298 9.42 -16.58 6.29
CA MET A 298 9.93 -17.53 5.29
C MET A 298 11.29 -17.07 4.73
N LEU A 299 11.44 -15.80 4.38
CA LEU A 299 12.70 -15.25 3.87
C LEU A 299 13.83 -15.30 4.90
N ILE A 300 13.53 -15.01 6.18
CA ILE A 300 14.49 -15.14 7.28
C ILE A 300 14.95 -16.60 7.43
N TRP A 301 14.05 -17.57 7.33
CA TRP A 301 14.43 -18.98 7.35
C TRP A 301 15.35 -19.36 6.21
N VAL A 302 15.09 -18.89 4.99
CA VAL A 302 15.96 -19.11 3.83
C VAL A 302 17.34 -18.48 4.05
N ALA A 303 17.41 -17.29 4.62
CA ALA A 303 18.66 -16.62 4.93
C ALA A 303 19.44 -17.37 6.05
N CYS A 304 18.75 -17.87 7.09
CA CYS A 304 19.37 -18.71 8.13
C CYS A 304 19.95 -20.01 7.56
N ILE A 305 19.24 -20.67 6.64
CA ILE A 305 19.75 -21.86 5.96
C ILE A 305 21.00 -21.53 5.14
N SER A 306 20.98 -20.41 4.40
CA SER A 306 22.14 -19.94 3.62
C SER A 306 23.35 -19.69 4.54
N LEU A 307 23.15 -19.09 5.69
CA LEU A 307 24.21 -18.83 6.67
C LEU A 307 24.77 -20.14 7.28
N LEU A 308 23.89 -21.11 7.56
CA LEU A 308 24.30 -22.46 8.01
C LEU A 308 25.16 -23.16 6.93
N VAL A 309 24.76 -23.11 5.68
CA VAL A 309 25.53 -23.68 4.56
C VAL A 309 26.90 -22.99 4.43
N GLY A 310 26.96 -21.66 4.58
CA GLY A 310 28.20 -20.89 4.64
C GLY A 310 29.09 -21.33 5.82
N GLY A 311 28.51 -21.55 7.01
CA GLY A 311 29.20 -22.06 8.19
C GLY A 311 29.78 -23.47 8.00
N ILE A 312 29.02 -24.36 7.38
CA ILE A 312 29.49 -25.70 7.00
C ILE A 312 30.66 -25.61 6.00
N GLY A 313 30.58 -24.67 5.06
CA GLY A 313 31.69 -24.37 4.13
C GLY A 313 32.96 -23.98 4.87
N VAL A 314 32.87 -23.07 5.87
CA VAL A 314 33.99 -22.70 6.74
C VAL A 314 34.55 -23.91 7.47
N MET A 315 33.69 -24.72 8.06
CA MET A 315 34.07 -25.93 8.79
C MET A 315 34.85 -26.93 7.91
N ASN A 316 34.35 -27.22 6.71
CA ASN A 316 35.00 -28.10 5.77
C ASN A 316 36.41 -27.62 5.37
N ILE A 317 36.53 -26.32 5.15
CA ILE A 317 37.81 -25.72 4.75
C ILE A 317 38.80 -25.75 5.94
N MET A 318 38.34 -25.49 7.13
CA MET A 318 39.18 -25.56 8.32
C MET A 318 39.65 -27.01 8.59
N LEU A 319 38.78 -28.01 8.36
CA LEU A 319 39.20 -29.42 8.44
C LEU A 319 40.29 -29.77 7.45
N VAL A 320 40.15 -29.36 6.21
CA VAL A 320 41.18 -29.54 5.16
C VAL A 320 42.49 -28.83 5.55
N SER A 321 42.41 -27.56 6.02
CA SER A 321 43.58 -26.78 6.47
C SER A 321 44.32 -27.50 7.61
N VAL A 322 43.60 -28.08 8.59
CA VAL A 322 44.19 -28.83 9.69
C VAL A 322 44.88 -30.11 9.20
N THR A 323 44.27 -30.85 8.26
CA THR A 323 44.88 -32.09 7.67
C THR A 323 46.11 -31.77 6.87
N GLU A 324 46.11 -30.71 6.05
CA GLU A 324 47.28 -30.24 5.26
C GLU A 324 48.47 -29.86 6.19
N ARG A 325 48.19 -29.26 7.37
CA ARG A 325 49.24 -28.80 8.31
C ARG A 325 49.52 -29.82 9.44
N THR A 326 49.13 -31.07 9.28
CA THR A 326 49.29 -32.11 10.31
C THR A 326 50.77 -32.29 10.73
N LYS A 327 51.70 -32.19 9.80
CA LYS A 327 53.16 -32.28 10.07
C LYS A 327 53.64 -31.09 10.94
N GLU A 328 53.22 -29.86 10.66
CA GLU A 328 53.55 -28.67 11.47
C GLU A 328 52.94 -28.75 12.88
N ILE A 329 51.71 -29.23 12.97
CA ILE A 329 51.01 -29.44 14.27
C ILE A 329 51.76 -30.49 15.09
N GLY A 330 52.19 -31.58 14.46
CA GLY A 330 52.97 -32.62 15.10
C GLY A 330 54.33 -32.09 15.59
N LEU A 331 55.02 -31.27 14.80
CA LEU A 331 56.29 -30.65 15.19
C LEU A 331 56.06 -29.69 16.39
N LYS A 332 55.07 -28.80 16.32
CA LYS A 332 54.74 -27.87 17.42
C LYS A 332 54.42 -28.62 18.72
N LYS A 333 53.73 -29.76 18.63
CA LYS A 333 53.37 -30.61 19.75
C LYS A 333 54.60 -31.32 20.32
N ALA A 334 55.53 -31.76 19.48
CA ALA A 334 56.80 -32.39 19.86
C ALA A 334 57.75 -31.44 20.61
N ILE A 335 57.68 -30.13 20.27
CA ILE A 335 58.47 -29.08 20.96
C ILE A 335 57.76 -28.59 22.26
N GLY A 336 56.61 -29.20 22.67
CA GLY A 336 55.93 -28.88 23.94
C GLY A 336 54.82 -27.83 23.83
N ALA A 337 54.30 -27.52 22.67
CA ALA A 337 53.19 -26.56 22.55
C ALA A 337 51.91 -27.12 23.19
N LYS A 338 51.25 -26.33 24.04
CA LYS A 338 49.98 -26.69 24.69
C LYS A 338 48.84 -26.78 23.65
N LYS A 339 47.99 -27.82 23.79
CA LYS A 339 46.83 -28.07 22.91
C LYS A 339 45.97 -26.82 22.68
N GLY A 340 45.71 -26.03 23.77
CA GLY A 340 44.92 -24.79 23.69
C GLY A 340 45.55 -23.68 22.83
N ARG A 341 46.90 -23.63 22.72
CA ARG A 341 47.60 -22.64 21.89
C ARG A 341 47.46 -22.98 20.40
N ILE A 342 47.52 -24.28 20.05
CA ILE A 342 47.30 -24.75 18.68
C ILE A 342 45.83 -24.54 18.29
N LEU A 343 44.88 -24.90 19.13
CA LEU A 343 43.45 -24.70 18.91
C LEU A 343 43.11 -23.21 18.74
N GLY A 344 43.70 -22.37 19.61
CA GLY A 344 43.50 -20.89 19.53
C GLY A 344 43.99 -20.29 18.22
N GLN A 345 45.02 -20.85 17.58
CA GLN A 345 45.50 -20.38 16.29
C GLN A 345 44.46 -20.61 15.17
N PHE A 346 43.88 -21.83 15.13
CA PHE A 346 42.84 -22.14 14.12
C PHE A 346 41.52 -21.41 14.39
N LEU A 347 41.13 -21.23 15.64
CA LEU A 347 39.95 -20.43 16.01
C LEU A 347 40.12 -18.96 15.64
N THR A 348 41.31 -18.38 15.83
CA THR A 348 41.59 -17.00 15.39
C THR A 348 41.55 -16.86 13.86
N GLU A 349 42.04 -17.85 13.12
CA GLU A 349 41.98 -17.84 11.65
C GLU A 349 40.51 -17.89 11.16
N ALA A 350 39.70 -18.79 11.73
CA ALA A 350 38.29 -18.85 11.43
C ALA A 350 37.53 -17.57 11.81
N ALA A 351 37.82 -17.01 13.00
CA ALA A 351 37.19 -15.76 13.47
C ALA A 351 37.51 -14.56 12.57
N ILE A 352 38.74 -14.44 12.09
CA ILE A 352 39.15 -13.37 11.17
C ILE A 352 38.40 -13.53 9.84
N LEU A 353 38.36 -14.74 9.28
CA LEU A 353 37.64 -15.02 8.03
C LEU A 353 36.16 -14.68 8.11
N THR A 354 35.50 -15.12 9.20
CA THR A 354 34.06 -14.87 9.39
C THR A 354 33.77 -13.40 9.67
N SER A 355 34.65 -12.71 10.44
CA SER A 355 34.49 -11.27 10.69
C SER A 355 34.68 -10.44 9.42
N MET A 356 35.69 -10.76 8.60
CA MET A 356 35.88 -10.10 7.32
C MET A 356 34.71 -10.34 6.35
N GLY A 357 34.23 -11.60 6.27
CA GLY A 357 33.03 -11.92 5.49
C GLY A 357 31.79 -11.17 6.00
N GLY A 358 31.63 -11.08 7.32
CA GLY A 358 30.55 -10.34 7.96
C GLY A 358 30.57 -8.83 7.65
N LEU A 359 31.73 -8.19 7.80
CA LEU A 359 31.91 -6.77 7.49
C LEU A 359 31.64 -6.47 6.00
N LEU A 360 32.15 -7.31 5.10
CA LEU A 360 31.89 -7.17 3.68
C LEU A 360 30.42 -7.44 3.34
N GLY A 361 29.76 -8.38 4.03
CA GLY A 361 28.34 -8.66 3.88
C GLY A 361 27.47 -7.48 4.33
N VAL A 362 27.81 -6.80 5.41
CA VAL A 362 27.15 -5.57 5.88
C VAL A 362 27.34 -4.40 4.90
N ALA A 363 28.53 -4.31 4.28
CA ALA A 363 28.83 -3.25 3.32
C ALA A 363 28.16 -3.49 1.95
N ALA A 364 27.80 -4.73 1.63
CA ALA A 364 27.20 -5.13 0.36
C ALA A 364 25.66 -5.17 0.42
N GLY A 365 25.07 -5.34 1.58
CA GLY A 365 23.61 -5.34 1.81
C GLY A 365 23.10 -4.00 2.23
#